data_f4cb2b2873b029af2ee359fded62ee1a
#
_entry.id   f4cb2b2873b029af2ee359fded62ee1a
#
_cell.length_a   1.000
_cell.length_b   1.000
_cell.length_c   1.000
_cell.angle_alpha   90.00
_cell.angle_beta   90.00
_cell.angle_gamma   90.00
#
_symmetry.space_group_name_H-M   'P 1'
#
loop_
_entity.id
_entity.type
_entity.pdbx_description
1 polymer ?
#
loop_
_entity_poly.entity_id
_entity_poly.type
_entity_poly.pdbx_seq_one_letter_code
_entity_poly.pdbx_strand_id
1 'polypeptide(L)'
;MPTIQLKAMTRELCHELYKHWTNDASIYMDMHLFQPYVYDEAAVNRYFDRKGQDASRRLFAIMLGDKVIGELQLKQIDHDKKECSLSIHMQNDAVKGRGYGTQAERLAVKTAFDELGMAAVNADTIRKNTRSQHVLEKVGFRFAGEDETFQYYRIER
;
A
#
# COMPACT_ATOMS: atom_id res chain seq x y z
N MET A 1 -13.42 16.48 7.72
CA MET A 1 -12.48 15.36 7.74
C MET A 1 -11.34 15.63 6.75
N PRO A 2 -10.10 15.43 7.16
CA PRO A 2 -8.98 15.64 6.24
C PRO A 2 -9.11 14.76 4.99
N THR A 3 -8.77 15.33 3.86
CA THR A 3 -8.88 14.65 2.56
C THR A 3 -7.54 14.05 2.17
N ILE A 4 -7.57 12.77 1.82
CA ILE A 4 -6.41 12.04 1.32
C ILE A 4 -6.32 12.22 -0.19
N GLN A 5 -5.11 12.36 -0.71
CA GLN A 5 -4.83 12.34 -2.14
C GLN A 5 -3.73 11.33 -2.43
N LEU A 6 -3.76 10.77 -3.63
CA LEU A 6 -2.66 9.95 -4.14
C LEU A 6 -1.89 10.79 -5.16
N LYS A 7 -0.57 10.85 -4.99
CA LYS A 7 0.34 11.46 -5.97
C LYS A 7 1.34 10.42 -6.43
N ALA A 8 1.81 10.54 -7.66
CA ALA A 8 2.94 9.73 -8.09
C ALA A 8 4.09 9.95 -7.11
N MET A 9 4.69 8.85 -6.63
CA MET A 9 5.82 8.96 -5.72
C MET A 9 6.99 9.63 -6.43
N THR A 10 7.65 10.55 -5.72
CA THR A 10 8.88 11.17 -6.18
C THR A 10 10.01 10.75 -5.23
N ARG A 11 11.25 10.93 -5.66
CA ARG A 11 12.41 10.66 -4.81
C ARG A 11 12.33 11.45 -3.50
N GLU A 12 11.97 12.72 -3.60
CA GLU A 12 11.85 13.61 -2.43
C GLU A 12 10.77 13.12 -1.46
N LEU A 13 9.59 12.78 -1.96
CA LEU A 13 8.50 12.26 -1.13
C LEU A 13 8.88 10.92 -0.50
N CYS A 14 9.61 10.09 -1.24
CA CYS A 14 10.07 8.79 -0.74
C CYS A 14 11.01 8.98 0.46
N HIS A 15 11.96 9.91 0.38
CA HIS A 15 12.83 10.23 1.51
C HIS A 15 12.06 10.82 2.68
N GLU A 16 11.14 11.76 2.43
CA GLU A 16 10.31 12.33 3.49
C GLU A 16 9.49 11.25 4.22
N LEU A 17 8.93 10.32 3.47
CA LEU A 17 8.16 9.22 4.03
C LEU A 17 9.03 8.37 4.96
N TYR A 18 10.20 7.94 4.48
CA TYR A 18 11.03 6.98 5.20
C TYR A 18 11.86 7.60 6.31
N LYS A 19 12.08 8.91 6.32
CA LYS A 19 12.73 9.58 7.45
C LYS A 19 11.98 9.43 8.76
N HIS A 20 10.66 9.28 8.67
CA HIS A 20 9.79 9.17 9.85
C HIS A 20 9.07 7.82 9.93
N TRP A 21 9.56 6.85 9.18
CA TRP A 21 8.96 5.53 9.11
C TRP A 21 9.27 4.72 10.35
N THR A 22 8.28 3.96 10.83
CA THR A 22 8.49 2.93 11.85
C THR A 22 7.92 1.61 11.38
N ASN A 23 8.66 0.53 11.66
CA ASN A 23 8.18 -0.81 11.39
C ASN A 23 7.09 -1.20 12.40
N ASP A 24 6.08 -1.90 11.94
CA ASP A 24 4.98 -2.34 12.79
C ASP A 24 5.26 -3.77 13.30
N ALA A 25 5.64 -3.85 14.57
CA ALA A 25 5.94 -5.12 15.22
C ALA A 25 4.74 -6.08 15.26
N SER A 26 3.52 -5.53 15.30
CA SER A 26 2.31 -6.36 15.43
C SER A 26 2.03 -7.22 14.20
N ILE A 27 2.61 -6.90 13.05
CA ILE A 27 2.39 -7.63 11.80
C ILE A 27 3.59 -8.47 11.35
N TYR A 28 4.69 -8.47 12.10
CA TYR A 28 5.82 -9.33 11.78
C TYR A 28 5.46 -10.81 11.98
N MET A 29 5.79 -11.62 11.01
CA MET A 29 5.53 -13.07 11.06
C MET A 29 6.37 -13.74 12.12
N ASP A 30 7.60 -13.28 12.33
CA ASP A 30 8.50 -13.78 13.36
C ASP A 30 9.06 -12.59 14.16
N MET A 31 8.62 -12.47 15.42
CA MET A 31 9.04 -11.38 16.30
C MET A 31 10.54 -11.38 16.59
N HIS A 32 11.21 -12.51 16.48
CA HIS A 32 12.67 -12.59 16.66
C HIS A 32 13.41 -11.88 15.52
N LEU A 33 12.75 -11.70 14.38
CA LEU A 33 13.33 -11.00 13.23
C LEU A 33 12.96 -9.52 13.20
N PHE A 34 12.13 -9.06 14.13
CA PHE A 34 11.74 -7.65 14.16
C PHE A 34 12.93 -6.78 14.50
N GLN A 35 13.11 -5.73 13.70
CA GLN A 35 14.11 -4.71 13.96
C GLN A 35 13.46 -3.34 13.75
N PRO A 36 13.80 -2.34 14.60
CA PRO A 36 13.36 -0.98 14.35
C PRO A 36 13.91 -0.48 13.02
N TYR A 37 13.10 0.28 12.30
CA TYR A 37 13.52 0.86 11.03
C TYR A 37 14.56 1.96 11.28
N VAL A 38 15.66 1.92 10.52
CA VAL A 38 16.68 2.98 10.54
C VAL A 38 16.74 3.57 9.13
N TYR A 39 16.51 4.87 9.03
CA TYR A 39 16.57 5.57 7.74
C TYR A 39 18.01 5.54 7.20
N ASP A 40 18.13 5.16 5.93
CA ASP A 40 19.38 5.14 5.18
C ASP A 40 19.11 5.73 3.80
N GLU A 41 19.70 6.89 3.53
CA GLU A 41 19.50 7.62 2.28
C GLU A 41 19.80 6.76 1.04
N ALA A 42 20.92 6.04 1.06
CA ALA A 42 21.31 5.21 -0.07
C ALA A 42 20.33 4.06 -0.30
N ALA A 43 19.83 3.46 0.78
CA ALA A 43 18.83 2.37 0.68
C ALA A 43 17.52 2.87 0.10
N VAL A 44 17.06 4.05 0.50
CA VAL A 44 15.83 4.65 -0.03
C VAL A 44 15.99 4.99 -1.50
N ASN A 45 17.16 5.53 -1.91
CA ASN A 45 17.44 5.79 -3.32
C ASN A 45 17.36 4.51 -4.15
N ARG A 46 17.97 3.42 -3.67
CA ARG A 46 17.91 2.12 -4.38
C ARG A 46 16.48 1.59 -4.46
N TYR A 47 15.72 1.72 -3.39
CA TYR A 47 14.32 1.31 -3.35
C TYR A 47 13.49 2.06 -4.37
N PHE A 48 13.62 3.39 -4.39
CA PHE A 48 12.87 4.23 -5.32
C PHE A 48 13.23 3.90 -6.77
N ASP A 49 14.51 3.77 -7.08
CA ASP A 49 14.97 3.46 -8.43
C ASP A 49 14.45 2.09 -8.90
N ARG A 50 14.56 1.08 -8.03
CA ARG A 50 14.09 -0.28 -8.35
C ARG A 50 12.58 -0.30 -8.63
N LYS A 51 11.80 0.37 -7.79
CA LYS A 51 10.34 0.40 -7.98
C LYS A 51 9.94 1.21 -9.20
N GLY A 52 10.63 2.31 -9.47
CA GLY A 52 10.36 3.16 -10.62
C GLY A 52 10.70 2.53 -11.97
N GLN A 53 11.60 1.54 -11.99
CA GLN A 53 11.98 0.82 -13.21
C GLN A 53 11.01 -0.29 -13.58
N ASP A 54 10.12 -0.67 -12.69
CA ASP A 54 9.14 -1.75 -12.93
C ASP A 54 7.93 -1.18 -13.67
N ALA A 55 7.85 -1.48 -14.97
CA ALA A 55 6.76 -1.00 -15.84
C ALA A 55 5.38 -1.55 -15.45
N SER A 56 5.34 -2.68 -14.71
CA SER A 56 4.10 -3.29 -14.24
C SER A 56 3.62 -2.70 -12.91
N ARG A 57 4.25 -1.62 -12.45
CA ARG A 57 4.00 -1.04 -11.13
C ARG A 57 3.72 0.45 -11.22
N ARG A 58 2.84 0.93 -10.33
CA ARG A 58 2.64 2.35 -10.04
C ARG A 58 2.85 2.56 -8.56
N LEU A 59 3.77 3.44 -8.19
CA LEU A 59 4.09 3.78 -6.81
C LEU A 59 3.49 5.15 -6.48
N PHE A 60 2.64 5.19 -5.48
CA PHE A 60 1.96 6.41 -5.06
C PHE A 60 2.36 6.82 -3.65
N ALA A 61 2.47 8.13 -3.45
CA ALA A 61 2.53 8.74 -2.13
C ALA A 61 1.11 8.99 -1.64
N ILE A 62 0.82 8.59 -0.42
CA ILE A 62 -0.45 8.92 0.24
C ILE A 62 -0.24 10.27 0.92
N MET A 63 -0.97 11.28 0.49
CA MET A 63 -0.80 12.66 0.96
C MET A 63 -1.94 13.07 1.87
N LEU A 64 -1.59 13.68 2.99
CA LEU A 64 -2.51 14.39 3.87
C LEU A 64 -2.10 15.86 3.81
N GLY A 65 -2.75 16.64 2.94
CA GLY A 65 -2.29 17.97 2.61
C GLY A 65 -0.91 17.91 1.97
N ASP A 66 0.05 18.62 2.52
CA ASP A 66 1.44 18.67 2.02
C ASP A 66 2.32 17.57 2.60
N LYS A 67 1.78 16.74 3.49
CA LYS A 67 2.55 15.73 4.20
C LYS A 67 2.33 14.36 3.62
N VAL A 68 3.43 13.65 3.29
CA VAL A 68 3.36 12.24 2.88
C VAL A 68 3.24 11.37 4.14
N ILE A 69 2.23 10.51 4.18
CA ILE A 69 1.93 9.68 5.36
C ILE A 69 1.96 8.18 5.08
N GLY A 70 2.17 7.79 3.83
CA GLY A 70 2.24 6.39 3.47
C GLY A 70 2.57 6.20 2.00
N GLU A 71 2.70 4.94 1.61
CA GLU A 71 2.83 4.58 0.21
C GLU A 71 1.78 3.55 -0.17
N LEU A 72 1.38 3.59 -1.42
CA LEU A 72 0.45 2.65 -2.00
C LEU A 72 0.99 2.22 -3.35
N GLN A 73 0.90 0.95 -3.65
CA GLN A 73 1.34 0.40 -4.92
C GLN A 73 0.20 -0.31 -5.61
N LEU A 74 0.06 -0.03 -6.91
CA LEU A 74 -0.64 -0.92 -7.83
C LEU A 74 0.46 -1.66 -8.57
N LYS A 75 0.53 -2.96 -8.39
CA LYS A 75 1.64 -3.78 -8.87
C LYS A 75 1.14 -4.99 -9.63
N GLN A 76 2.05 -5.67 -10.31
CA GLN A 76 1.70 -6.83 -11.12
C GLN A 76 0.56 -6.49 -12.10
N ILE A 77 0.65 -5.30 -12.69
CA ILE A 77 -0.37 -4.81 -13.63
C ILE A 77 -0.28 -5.66 -14.90
N ASP A 78 -1.35 -6.40 -15.17
CA ASP A 78 -1.44 -7.31 -16.31
C ASP A 78 -2.58 -6.82 -17.21
N HIS A 79 -2.22 -6.20 -18.32
CA HIS A 79 -3.21 -5.64 -19.26
C HIS A 79 -3.93 -6.72 -20.06
N ASP A 80 -3.39 -7.91 -20.17
CA ASP A 80 -4.04 -9.01 -20.87
C ASP A 80 -5.17 -9.59 -20.03
N LYS A 81 -4.90 -9.86 -18.75
CA LYS A 81 -5.91 -10.34 -17.80
C LYS A 81 -6.76 -9.22 -17.22
N LYS A 82 -6.31 -7.97 -17.35
CA LYS A 82 -6.95 -6.79 -16.77
C LYS A 82 -7.04 -6.89 -15.25
N GLU A 83 -5.97 -7.30 -14.62
CA GLU A 83 -5.86 -7.42 -13.17
C GLU A 83 -4.59 -6.78 -12.68
N CYS A 84 -4.63 -6.31 -11.44
CA CYS A 84 -3.45 -5.86 -10.72
C CYS A 84 -3.61 -6.18 -9.24
N SER A 85 -2.56 -5.96 -8.48
CA SER A 85 -2.56 -6.14 -7.03
C SER A 85 -2.31 -4.81 -6.34
N LEU A 86 -2.89 -4.64 -5.15
CA LEU A 86 -2.73 -3.44 -4.35
C LEU A 86 -1.96 -3.79 -3.07
N SER A 87 -1.01 -2.94 -2.71
CA SER A 87 -0.41 -2.99 -1.39
C SER A 87 -0.31 -1.58 -0.81
N ILE A 88 -0.43 -1.47 0.50
CA ILE A 88 -0.45 -0.19 1.19
C ILE A 88 0.34 -0.31 2.49
N HIS A 89 1.12 0.74 2.80
CA HIS A 89 1.85 0.83 4.06
C HIS A 89 1.79 2.26 4.57
N MET A 90 1.32 2.42 5.81
CA MET A 90 1.30 3.71 6.48
C MET A 90 2.62 3.96 7.21
N GLN A 91 3.00 5.22 7.32
CA GLN A 91 4.30 5.65 7.82
C GLN A 91 4.59 5.22 9.26
N ASN A 92 3.62 5.37 10.14
CA ASN A 92 3.74 5.06 11.57
C ASN A 92 2.37 5.01 12.22
N ASP A 93 2.33 4.71 13.51
CA ASP A 93 1.06 4.54 14.23
C ASP A 93 0.26 5.84 14.36
N ALA A 94 0.90 7.01 14.30
CA ALA A 94 0.20 8.29 14.41
C ALA A 94 -0.81 8.50 13.27
N VAL A 95 -0.60 7.87 12.12
CA VAL A 95 -1.48 8.01 10.94
C VAL A 95 -2.34 6.77 10.69
N LYS A 96 -2.36 5.82 11.62
CA LYS A 96 -3.21 4.63 11.54
C LYS A 96 -4.50 4.83 12.34
N GLY A 97 -5.55 4.07 11.97
CA GLY A 97 -6.81 4.08 12.69
C GLY A 97 -7.65 5.35 12.52
N ARG A 98 -7.36 6.16 11.50
CA ARG A 98 -8.05 7.43 11.22
C ARG A 98 -8.86 7.42 9.93
N GLY A 99 -8.97 6.26 9.27
CA GLY A 99 -9.67 6.14 8.00
C GLY A 99 -8.87 6.55 6.78
N TYR A 100 -7.61 6.92 6.93
CA TYR A 100 -6.76 7.35 5.81
C TYR A 100 -6.48 6.20 4.84
N GLY A 101 -6.20 5.01 5.37
CA GLY A 101 -5.98 3.82 4.54
C GLY A 101 -7.21 3.49 3.69
N THR A 102 -8.39 3.57 4.27
CA THR A 102 -9.64 3.32 3.55
C THR A 102 -9.81 4.31 2.39
N GLN A 103 -9.57 5.61 2.64
CA GLN A 103 -9.64 6.62 1.59
C GLN A 103 -8.62 6.35 0.48
N ALA A 104 -7.38 6.04 0.86
CA ALA A 104 -6.30 5.78 -0.10
C ALA A 104 -6.62 4.56 -0.99
N GLU A 105 -7.11 3.48 -0.39
CA GLU A 105 -7.45 2.27 -1.15
C GLU A 105 -8.62 2.51 -2.10
N ARG A 106 -9.64 3.28 -1.69
CA ARG A 106 -10.74 3.64 -2.58
C ARG A 106 -10.25 4.43 -3.80
N LEU A 107 -9.36 5.39 -3.59
CA LEU A 107 -8.77 6.15 -4.68
C LEU A 107 -7.95 5.25 -5.62
N ALA A 108 -7.20 4.32 -5.06
CA ALA A 108 -6.39 3.40 -5.85
C ALA A 108 -7.24 2.45 -6.68
N VAL A 109 -8.32 1.92 -6.13
CA VAL A 109 -9.25 1.06 -6.86
C VAL A 109 -9.89 1.84 -8.01
N LYS A 110 -10.28 3.08 -7.77
CA LYS A 110 -10.82 3.95 -8.82
C LYS A 110 -9.80 4.18 -9.93
N THR A 111 -8.55 4.46 -9.56
CA THR A 111 -7.45 4.62 -10.53
C THR A 111 -7.24 3.35 -11.35
N ALA A 112 -7.23 2.19 -10.69
CA ALA A 112 -7.06 0.91 -11.38
C ALA A 112 -8.17 0.67 -12.40
N PHE A 113 -9.42 0.92 -12.04
CA PHE A 113 -10.56 0.68 -12.93
C PHE A 113 -10.67 1.73 -14.03
N ASP A 114 -10.58 3.02 -13.68
CA ASP A 114 -10.90 4.10 -14.61
C ASP A 114 -9.70 4.54 -15.46
N GLU A 115 -8.48 4.53 -14.89
CA GLU A 115 -7.30 4.99 -15.60
C GLU A 115 -6.47 3.86 -16.20
N LEU A 116 -6.36 2.73 -15.50
CA LEU A 116 -5.57 1.61 -15.97
C LEU A 116 -6.39 0.56 -16.71
N GLY A 117 -7.72 0.68 -16.70
CA GLY A 117 -8.59 -0.24 -17.42
C GLY A 117 -8.68 -1.64 -16.82
N MET A 118 -8.37 -1.78 -15.52
CA MET A 118 -8.43 -3.08 -14.87
C MET A 118 -9.87 -3.54 -14.65
N ALA A 119 -10.08 -4.84 -14.69
CA ALA A 119 -11.37 -5.47 -14.38
C ALA A 119 -11.43 -5.95 -12.93
N ALA A 120 -10.26 -6.16 -12.31
CA ALA A 120 -10.18 -6.62 -10.93
C ALA A 120 -8.90 -6.11 -10.26
N VAL A 121 -8.97 -5.96 -8.95
CA VAL A 121 -7.81 -5.66 -8.10
C VAL A 121 -7.75 -6.72 -7.02
N ASN A 122 -6.56 -7.30 -6.84
CA ASN A 122 -6.29 -8.29 -5.81
C ASN A 122 -5.48 -7.66 -4.69
N ALA A 123 -5.65 -8.17 -3.47
CA ALA A 123 -4.84 -7.76 -2.33
C ALA A 123 -4.63 -8.96 -1.42
N ASP A 124 -3.51 -8.99 -0.73
CA ASP A 124 -3.27 -9.96 0.31
C ASP A 124 -2.80 -9.28 1.59
N THR A 125 -3.00 -9.94 2.70
CA THR A 125 -2.54 -9.47 4.00
C THR A 125 -2.20 -10.66 4.87
N ILE A 126 -1.21 -10.52 5.74
CA ILE A 126 -0.91 -11.61 6.68
C ILE A 126 -2.09 -11.81 7.63
N ARG A 127 -2.30 -13.05 8.06
CA ARG A 127 -3.50 -13.42 8.81
C ARG A 127 -3.67 -12.66 10.13
N LYS A 128 -2.57 -12.25 10.75
CA LYS A 128 -2.64 -11.50 12.01
C LYS A 128 -2.89 -10.00 11.84
N ASN A 129 -2.85 -9.49 10.60
CA ASN A 129 -3.12 -8.07 10.34
C ASN A 129 -4.61 -7.83 10.13
N THR A 130 -5.38 -7.90 11.22
CA THR A 130 -6.84 -7.75 11.19
C THR A 130 -7.27 -6.34 10.78
N ARG A 131 -6.45 -5.32 11.08
CA ARG A 131 -6.74 -3.94 10.68
C ARG A 131 -6.81 -3.82 9.16
N SER A 132 -5.81 -4.37 8.46
CA SER A 132 -5.77 -4.36 7.00
C SER A 132 -6.95 -5.10 6.40
N GLN A 133 -7.33 -6.24 6.98
CA GLN A 133 -8.49 -7.02 6.54
C GLN A 133 -9.79 -6.20 6.62
N HIS A 134 -9.99 -5.49 7.73
CA HIS A 134 -11.18 -4.64 7.91
C HIS A 134 -11.21 -3.48 6.91
N VAL A 135 -10.04 -2.88 6.61
CA VAL A 135 -9.96 -1.80 5.63
C VAL A 135 -10.34 -2.32 4.25
N LEU A 136 -9.79 -3.46 3.84
CA LEU A 136 -10.13 -4.08 2.55
C LEU A 136 -11.63 -4.33 2.42
N GLU A 137 -12.25 -4.89 3.46
CA GLU A 137 -13.69 -5.15 3.47
C GLU A 137 -14.50 -3.86 3.35
N LYS A 138 -14.12 -2.79 4.06
CA LYS A 138 -14.79 -1.49 3.97
C LYS A 138 -14.72 -0.89 2.58
N VAL A 139 -13.64 -1.10 1.86
CA VAL A 139 -13.47 -0.61 0.49
C VAL A 139 -14.34 -1.40 -0.48
N GLY A 140 -14.69 -2.63 -0.16
CA GLY A 140 -15.53 -3.47 -0.98
C GLY A 140 -14.82 -4.73 -1.49
N PHE A 141 -13.59 -4.97 -1.06
CA PHE A 141 -12.91 -6.22 -1.36
C PHE A 141 -13.63 -7.38 -0.67
N ARG A 142 -13.68 -8.51 -1.35
CA ARG A 142 -14.26 -9.74 -0.82
C ARG A 142 -13.18 -10.77 -0.57
N PHE A 143 -13.35 -11.52 0.49
CA PHE A 143 -12.46 -12.63 0.82
C PHE A 143 -12.45 -13.63 -0.34
N ALA A 144 -11.26 -14.02 -0.80
CA ALA A 144 -11.08 -14.89 -1.95
C ALA A 144 -10.34 -16.19 -1.62
N GLY A 145 -9.83 -16.32 -0.41
CA GLY A 145 -9.12 -17.52 0.03
C GLY A 145 -8.05 -17.21 1.07
N GLU A 146 -7.43 -18.25 1.58
CA GLU A 146 -6.33 -18.10 2.53
C GLU A 146 -5.39 -19.29 2.46
N ASP A 147 -4.18 -19.08 2.96
CA ASP A 147 -3.23 -20.16 3.25
C ASP A 147 -2.74 -20.01 4.70
N GLU A 148 -1.65 -20.66 5.06
CA GLU A 148 -1.14 -20.63 6.43
C GLU A 148 -0.65 -19.24 6.86
N THR A 149 -0.28 -18.39 5.91
CA THR A 149 0.36 -17.09 6.15
C THR A 149 -0.54 -15.92 5.80
N PHE A 150 -1.26 -16.00 4.68
CA PHE A 150 -1.98 -14.89 4.09
C PHE A 150 -3.47 -15.14 3.98
N GLN A 151 -4.23 -14.04 3.99
CA GLN A 151 -5.60 -13.98 3.49
C GLN A 151 -5.62 -13.19 2.19
N TYR A 152 -6.39 -13.64 1.22
CA TYR A 152 -6.48 -13.09 -0.12
C TYR A 152 -7.84 -12.43 -0.33
N TYR A 153 -7.84 -11.28 -0.97
CA TYR A 153 -9.03 -10.47 -1.22
C TYR A 153 -9.06 -10.02 -2.67
N ARG A 154 -10.26 -9.76 -3.18
CA ARG A 154 -10.45 -9.33 -4.57
C ARG A 154 -11.63 -8.39 -4.65
N ILE A 155 -11.51 -7.34 -5.46
CA ILE A 155 -12.60 -6.47 -5.85
C ILE A 155 -12.69 -6.44 -7.37
N GLU A 156 -13.90 -6.60 -7.89
CA GLU A 156 -14.17 -6.59 -9.33
C GLU A 156 -14.94 -5.32 -9.69
N ARG A 157 -14.68 -4.83 -10.90
CA ARG A 157 -15.35 -3.65 -11.43
C ARG A 157 -16.85 -3.87 -11.61
#